data_92d1a6db055a9602356db4b15ed0204f
#
_entry.id   92d1a6db055a9602356db4b15ed0204f
#
_cell.length_a   1.000
_cell.length_b   1.000
_cell.length_c   1.000
_cell.angle_alpha   90.00
_cell.angle_beta   90.00
_cell.angle_gamma   90.00
#
_symmetry.space_group_name_H-M   'P 1'
#
loop_
_entity.id
_entity.type
_entity.pdbx_description
1 polymer ?
#
loop_
_entity_poly.entity_id
_entity_poly.type
_entity_poly.pdbx_seq_one_letter_code
_entity_poly.pdbx_strand_id
1 'polypeptide(L)'
;MVIGMKKRLIAALLAGMMLVQTTACGNSSSGTVGTVDNTETMSESGTETDTESEGNEVTALSLMQQVNTAEENVIDDNYRTYYEVFVYSFYDSDGDGIGDLKGLTENLDYINDGDPGTDTDLGCNGIWLMPVMPSTTYHKYDVTDYEAIDPEYGTMDDFTTLVDECHKRGINVIIDFVMNHTSSQHEWFQTAYQYLQS
;
A
#
# COMPACT_ATOMS: atom_id res chain seq x y z
N MET A 1 8.35 -12.17 15.19
CA MET A 1 7.52 -13.00 14.30
C MET A 1 6.40 -12.19 13.62
N VAL A 2 5.99 -11.05 14.15
CA VAL A 2 4.97 -10.13 13.55
C VAL A 2 5.49 -9.35 12.34
N ILE A 3 6.78 -9.04 12.27
CA ILE A 3 7.42 -8.25 11.21
C ILE A 3 7.38 -8.94 9.84
N GLY A 4 7.48 -10.26 9.81
CA GLY A 4 7.42 -11.02 8.55
C GLY A 4 6.03 -11.07 7.90
N MET A 5 4.97 -10.89 8.68
CA MET A 5 3.58 -10.86 8.18
C MET A 5 3.22 -9.52 7.53
N LYS A 6 3.70 -8.38 8.10
CA LYS A 6 3.42 -7.04 7.55
C LYS A 6 4.08 -6.85 6.16
N LYS A 7 5.31 -7.33 5.95
CA LYS A 7 5.99 -7.26 4.64
C LYS A 7 5.28 -8.07 3.54
N ARG A 8 4.67 -9.21 3.90
CA ARG A 8 3.89 -10.03 2.97
C ARG A 8 2.53 -9.43 2.61
N LEU A 9 1.95 -8.64 3.52
CA LEU A 9 0.67 -7.96 3.29
C LEU A 9 0.81 -6.86 2.22
N ILE A 10 1.86 -6.05 2.29
CA ILE A 10 2.14 -5.00 1.29
C ILE A 10 2.42 -5.62 -0.09
N ALA A 11 3.24 -6.68 -0.16
CA ALA A 11 3.51 -7.39 -1.41
C ALA A 11 2.26 -8.05 -2.02
N ALA A 12 1.33 -8.56 -1.20
CA ALA A 12 0.09 -9.17 -1.68
C ALA A 12 -0.94 -8.15 -2.18
N LEU A 13 -1.00 -6.96 -1.59
CA LEU A 13 -1.81 -5.84 -2.08
C LEU A 13 -1.32 -5.38 -3.46
N LEU A 14 0.00 -5.32 -3.67
CA LEU A 14 0.62 -4.98 -4.95
C LEU A 14 0.36 -6.02 -6.04
N ALA A 15 0.42 -7.31 -5.72
CA ALA A 15 0.13 -8.40 -6.65
C ALA A 15 -1.37 -8.47 -7.01
N GLY A 16 -2.27 -8.18 -6.08
CA GLY A 16 -3.71 -8.16 -6.31
C GLY A 16 -4.17 -7.05 -7.24
N MET A 17 -3.55 -5.86 -7.17
CA MET A 17 -3.85 -4.74 -8.07
C MET A 17 -3.37 -4.98 -9.52
N MET A 18 -2.26 -5.71 -9.73
CA MET A 18 -1.79 -6.03 -11.08
C MET A 18 -2.70 -7.01 -11.84
N LEU A 19 -3.45 -7.89 -11.14
CA LEU A 19 -4.35 -8.85 -11.79
C LEU A 19 -5.67 -8.25 -12.28
N VAL A 20 -6.10 -7.10 -11.74
CA VAL A 20 -7.38 -6.47 -12.12
C VAL A 20 -7.27 -5.63 -13.39
N GLN A 21 -6.08 -5.21 -13.82
CA GLN A 21 -5.91 -4.31 -14.98
C GLN A 21 -5.73 -4.99 -16.33
N THR A 22 -5.58 -6.31 -16.40
CA THR A 22 -5.41 -7.00 -17.69
C THR A 22 -6.71 -7.35 -18.43
N THR A 23 -7.89 -7.02 -17.86
CA THR A 23 -9.21 -7.37 -18.46
C THR A 23 -9.96 -6.19 -19.09
N ALA A 24 -9.38 -5.01 -19.20
CA ALA A 24 -10.06 -3.80 -19.69
C ALA A 24 -9.58 -3.30 -21.06
N CYS A 25 -9.15 -4.18 -21.97
CA CYS A 25 -9.00 -3.83 -23.39
C CYS A 25 -9.53 -4.97 -24.25
N GLY A 26 -10.79 -4.89 -24.62
CA GLY A 26 -11.45 -5.85 -25.53
C GLY A 26 -12.82 -5.38 -25.99
N ASN A 27 -12.80 -4.59 -27.02
CA ASN A 27 -13.73 -4.46 -28.15
C ASN A 27 -15.24 -4.65 -27.91
N SER A 28 -15.98 -3.56 -28.10
CA SER A 28 -17.43 -3.52 -28.29
C SER A 28 -17.84 -4.18 -29.59
N SER A 29 -18.67 -5.22 -29.56
CA SER A 29 -19.64 -5.51 -30.58
C SER A 29 -20.88 -6.18 -29.96
N SER A 30 -22.03 -5.61 -30.27
CA SER A 30 -23.38 -6.00 -29.93
C SER A 30 -23.75 -7.41 -30.43
N GLY A 31 -24.47 -8.21 -29.59
CA GLY A 31 -25.08 -9.48 -30.04
C GLY A 31 -25.88 -10.18 -28.95
N THR A 32 -27.13 -10.17 -29.12
CA THR A 32 -28.35 -10.77 -28.59
C THR A 32 -28.20 -12.10 -27.82
N VAL A 33 -28.88 -12.14 -26.66
CA VAL A 33 -29.64 -13.21 -25.96
C VAL A 33 -29.49 -14.66 -26.45
N GLY A 34 -29.14 -15.56 -25.49
CA GLY A 34 -29.35 -17.00 -25.61
C GLY A 34 -29.09 -17.70 -24.29
N THR A 35 -30.16 -18.03 -23.57
CA THR A 35 -30.20 -18.93 -22.42
C THR A 35 -29.91 -20.35 -22.90
N VAL A 36 -28.94 -21.05 -22.32
CA VAL A 36 -28.90 -22.54 -22.35
C VAL A 36 -28.34 -23.01 -21.00
N ASP A 37 -29.21 -23.74 -20.35
CA ASP A 37 -29.00 -24.64 -19.21
C ASP A 37 -28.23 -25.88 -19.68
N ASN A 38 -27.17 -26.28 -18.99
CA ASN A 38 -26.72 -27.69 -19.06
C ASN A 38 -25.92 -28.08 -17.81
N THR A 39 -26.62 -28.88 -17.04
CA THR A 39 -26.13 -29.78 -16.02
C THR A 39 -25.41 -30.95 -16.68
N GLU A 40 -24.14 -31.18 -16.42
CA GLU A 40 -23.53 -32.51 -16.56
C GLU A 40 -22.58 -32.82 -15.42
N THR A 41 -22.95 -33.83 -14.69
CA THR A 41 -22.21 -34.58 -13.68
C THR A 41 -21.23 -35.52 -14.37
N MET A 42 -19.97 -35.53 -14.02
CA MET A 42 -19.12 -36.72 -14.17
C MET A 42 -18.18 -36.89 -12.98
N SER A 43 -18.34 -38.00 -12.34
CA SER A 43 -17.48 -38.61 -11.36
C SER A 43 -16.33 -39.34 -12.05
N GLU A 44 -15.09 -39.20 -11.59
CA GLU A 44 -14.16 -40.31 -11.56
C GLU A 44 -13.05 -40.15 -10.50
N SER A 45 -12.81 -41.26 -9.86
CA SER A 45 -11.90 -41.51 -8.74
C SER A 45 -10.45 -41.57 -9.22
N GLY A 46 -9.56 -40.98 -8.44
CA GLY A 46 -8.12 -41.18 -8.54
C GLY A 46 -7.47 -40.87 -7.20
N THR A 47 -7.17 -41.95 -6.46
CA THR A 47 -6.45 -41.91 -5.19
C THR A 47 -4.97 -41.72 -5.48
N GLU A 48 -4.38 -40.59 -5.15
CA GLU A 48 -2.96 -40.44 -4.94
C GLU A 48 -2.71 -39.77 -3.59
N THR A 49 -2.04 -40.51 -2.72
CA THR A 49 -1.60 -40.07 -1.40
C THR A 49 -0.30 -39.30 -1.55
N ASP A 50 -0.37 -37.98 -1.55
CA ASP A 50 0.80 -37.15 -1.34
C ASP A 50 0.75 -36.53 0.05
N THR A 51 1.80 -36.80 0.79
CA THR A 51 2.08 -36.25 2.12
C THR A 51 2.37 -34.76 1.98
N GLU A 52 1.35 -33.90 2.13
CA GLU A 52 1.52 -32.46 2.17
C GLU A 52 2.13 -32.01 3.50
N SER A 53 3.29 -31.39 3.40
CA SER A 53 3.78 -30.51 4.46
C SER A 53 2.82 -29.32 4.56
N GLU A 54 2.09 -29.17 5.65
CA GLU A 54 1.27 -28.01 5.95
C GLU A 54 2.13 -26.74 6.08
N GLY A 55 2.50 -26.16 4.95
CA GLY A 55 2.89 -24.77 4.86
C GLY A 55 1.60 -23.95 4.76
N ASN A 56 1.32 -23.12 5.77
CA ASN A 56 0.20 -22.21 5.81
C ASN A 56 0.29 -21.21 4.65
N GLU A 57 -0.21 -21.59 3.48
CA GLU A 57 -0.28 -20.75 2.29
C GLU A 57 -1.40 -19.74 2.53
N VAL A 58 -1.01 -18.52 2.95
CA VAL A 58 -1.95 -17.42 3.16
C VAL A 58 -2.44 -16.97 1.79
N THR A 59 -3.60 -17.43 1.38
CA THR A 59 -4.20 -17.04 0.09
C THR A 59 -4.63 -15.57 0.11
N ALA A 60 -4.60 -14.92 -1.06
CA ALA A 60 -5.08 -13.54 -1.21
C ALA A 60 -6.50 -13.36 -0.64
N LEU A 61 -7.35 -14.39 -0.72
CA LEU A 61 -8.71 -14.40 -0.17
C LEU A 61 -8.72 -14.35 1.36
N SER A 62 -7.81 -15.09 2.03
CA SER A 62 -7.71 -15.09 3.48
C SER A 62 -7.16 -13.76 4.01
N LEU A 63 -6.29 -13.10 3.23
CA LEU A 63 -5.79 -11.75 3.54
C LEU A 63 -6.90 -10.71 3.40
N MET A 64 -7.70 -10.78 2.33
CA MET A 64 -8.85 -9.88 2.15
C MET A 64 -9.92 -10.08 3.24
N GLN A 65 -10.14 -11.31 3.70
CA GLN A 65 -11.05 -11.59 4.83
C GLN A 65 -10.51 -11.03 6.15
N GLN A 66 -9.20 -11.09 6.38
CA GLN A 66 -8.58 -10.50 7.58
C GLN A 66 -8.64 -8.97 7.57
N VAL A 67 -8.47 -8.34 6.41
CA VAL A 67 -8.63 -6.88 6.25
C VAL A 67 -10.07 -6.46 6.52
N ASN A 68 -11.06 -7.21 6.03
CA ASN A 68 -12.49 -6.91 6.23
C ASN A 68 -12.99 -7.15 7.66
N THR A 69 -12.22 -7.83 8.52
CA THR A 69 -12.57 -8.07 9.94
C THR A 69 -11.83 -7.16 10.90
N ALA A 70 -10.88 -6.35 10.43
CA ALA A 70 -10.28 -5.31 11.26
C ALA A 70 -11.38 -4.28 11.61
N GLU A 71 -11.51 -3.93 12.90
CA GLU A 71 -12.33 -2.80 13.31
C GLU A 71 -11.74 -1.53 12.70
N GLU A 72 -12.26 -1.15 11.54
CA GLU A 72 -11.91 0.11 10.91
C GLU A 72 -12.62 1.24 11.67
N ASN A 73 -11.91 2.32 11.86
CA ASN A 73 -12.51 3.58 12.30
C ASN A 73 -13.39 4.09 11.16
N VAL A 74 -14.67 3.66 11.14
CA VAL A 74 -15.61 3.88 10.05
C VAL A 74 -16.13 5.32 10.11
N ILE A 75 -15.28 6.27 9.77
CA ILE A 75 -15.75 7.56 9.29
C ILE A 75 -15.98 7.39 7.79
N ASP A 76 -17.18 7.73 7.34
CA ASP A 76 -17.50 7.72 5.90
C ASP A 76 -16.48 8.62 5.18
N ASP A 77 -15.75 8.10 4.20
CA ASP A 77 -14.64 8.80 3.53
C ASP A 77 -15.02 10.15 2.94
N ASN A 78 -16.30 10.34 2.64
CA ASN A 78 -16.86 11.63 2.18
C ASN A 78 -16.72 12.77 3.21
N TYR A 79 -16.49 12.45 4.47
CA TYR A 79 -16.36 13.42 5.57
C TYR A 79 -14.92 13.54 6.09
N ARG A 80 -13.94 12.87 5.45
CA ARG A 80 -12.55 12.99 5.83
C ARG A 80 -11.92 14.25 5.25
N THR A 81 -11.19 14.95 6.09
CA THR A 81 -10.30 16.04 5.68
C THR A 81 -8.87 15.52 5.69
N TYR A 82 -8.22 15.58 4.54
CA TYR A 82 -6.84 15.12 4.38
C TYR A 82 -5.86 16.28 4.41
N TYR A 83 -4.75 16.10 5.10
CA TYR A 83 -3.59 16.95 5.04
C TYR A 83 -2.51 16.27 4.20
N GLU A 84 -2.15 16.90 3.06
CA GLU A 84 -1.07 16.38 2.22
C GLU A 84 0.27 16.73 2.84
N VAL A 85 1.15 15.72 2.98
CA VAL A 85 2.46 15.86 3.60
C VAL A 85 3.56 15.55 2.59
N PHE A 86 4.40 16.55 2.32
CA PHE A 86 5.71 16.33 1.72
C PHE A 86 6.72 16.16 2.86
N VAL A 87 7.08 14.93 3.18
CA VAL A 87 7.92 14.58 4.33
C VAL A 87 9.22 15.35 4.32
N TYR A 88 9.87 15.48 3.14
CA TYR A 88 11.11 16.20 2.93
C TYR A 88 11.15 17.62 3.57
N SER A 89 10.02 18.31 3.55
CA SER A 89 9.94 19.71 4.01
C SER A 89 9.05 19.91 5.25
N PHE A 90 8.54 18.81 5.86
CA PHE A 90 7.59 18.95 6.96
C PHE A 90 8.27 19.25 8.29
N TYR A 91 9.13 18.35 8.78
CA TYR A 91 9.89 18.55 10.02
C TYR A 91 11.13 17.67 10.04
N ASP A 92 12.27 18.27 10.33
CA ASP A 92 13.59 17.65 10.43
C ASP A 92 13.85 17.35 11.91
N SER A 93 13.88 16.06 12.29
CA SER A 93 14.04 15.65 13.70
C SER A 93 15.50 15.47 14.11
N ASP A 94 16.41 15.28 13.16
CA ASP A 94 17.82 14.96 13.43
C ASP A 94 18.79 16.09 13.05
N GLY A 95 18.31 17.12 12.34
CA GLY A 95 19.08 18.35 12.04
C GLY A 95 19.92 18.24 10.79
N ASP A 96 19.63 17.32 9.88
CA ASP A 96 20.36 17.13 8.62
C ASP A 96 19.87 18.06 7.49
N GLY A 97 18.77 18.77 7.69
CA GLY A 97 18.16 19.70 6.74
C GLY A 97 17.05 19.07 5.89
N ILE A 98 16.70 17.81 6.14
CA ILE A 98 15.66 17.05 5.44
C ILE A 98 14.60 16.63 6.47
N GLY A 99 13.33 16.82 6.15
CA GLY A 99 12.23 16.32 6.98
C GLY A 99 12.16 14.79 6.94
N ASP A 100 11.75 14.19 8.05
CA ASP A 100 11.74 12.75 8.23
C ASP A 100 10.43 12.22 8.88
N LEU A 101 10.24 10.89 8.87
CA LEU A 101 9.04 10.25 9.41
C LEU A 101 8.93 10.38 10.93
N LYS A 102 10.04 10.46 11.62
CA LYS A 102 10.05 10.68 13.07
C LYS A 102 9.62 12.11 13.39
N GLY A 103 10.13 13.10 12.65
CA GLY A 103 9.72 14.50 12.78
C GLY A 103 8.23 14.68 12.48
N LEU A 104 7.70 13.99 11.47
CA LEU A 104 6.26 13.97 11.22
C LEU A 104 5.50 13.36 12.38
N THR A 105 5.97 12.24 12.93
CA THR A 105 5.32 11.56 14.07
C THR A 105 5.30 12.45 15.31
N GLU A 106 6.39 13.12 15.61
CA GLU A 106 6.52 14.03 16.76
C GLU A 106 5.61 15.27 16.65
N ASN A 107 5.16 15.61 15.44
CA ASN A 107 4.34 16.79 15.17
C ASN A 107 2.92 16.47 14.69
N LEU A 108 2.43 15.24 14.88
CA LEU A 108 1.07 14.85 14.52
C LEU A 108 0.00 15.67 15.24
N ASP A 109 0.25 16.14 16.45
CA ASP A 109 -0.68 16.96 17.23
C ASP A 109 -1.01 18.32 16.56
N TYR A 110 -0.15 18.79 15.63
CA TYR A 110 -0.49 19.92 14.78
C TYR A 110 -1.59 19.59 13.78
N ILE A 111 -1.62 18.35 13.28
CA ILE A 111 -2.60 17.88 12.30
C ILE A 111 -3.88 17.45 12.99
N ASN A 112 -3.75 16.64 14.05
CA ASN A 112 -4.84 16.18 14.90
C ASN A 112 -4.26 15.59 16.19
N ASP A 113 -4.66 16.10 17.34
CA ASP A 113 -4.21 15.63 18.64
C ASP A 113 -5.01 14.44 19.19
N GLY A 114 -6.07 14.05 18.48
CA GLY A 114 -6.96 12.96 18.85
C GLY A 114 -8.05 13.32 19.87
N ASP A 115 -8.11 14.57 20.32
CA ASP A 115 -9.14 15.07 21.24
C ASP A 115 -10.12 15.99 20.53
N PRO A 116 -11.36 15.56 20.26
CA PRO A 116 -12.35 16.39 19.58
C PRO A 116 -12.83 17.61 20.41
N GLY A 117 -12.37 17.73 21.67
CA GLY A 117 -12.70 18.86 22.55
C GLY A 117 -11.71 20.02 22.48
N THR A 118 -10.62 19.88 21.73
CA THR A 118 -9.63 20.93 21.52
C THR A 118 -9.89 21.68 20.22
N ASP A 119 -9.29 22.85 20.07
CA ASP A 119 -9.27 23.68 18.86
C ASP A 119 -7.83 24.14 18.53
N THR A 120 -6.84 23.36 18.98
CA THR A 120 -5.41 23.68 18.87
C THR A 120 -4.73 23.02 17.70
N ASP A 121 -5.43 22.13 16.99
CA ASP A 121 -4.98 21.40 15.82
C ASP A 121 -5.77 21.79 14.55
N LEU A 122 -5.46 21.15 13.42
CA LEU A 122 -6.20 21.36 12.16
C LEU A 122 -7.48 20.51 12.05
N GLY A 123 -7.70 19.55 12.95
CA GLY A 123 -8.83 18.62 12.92
C GLY A 123 -8.86 17.69 11.71
N CYS A 124 -7.73 17.50 11.00
CA CYS A 124 -7.67 16.60 9.86
C CYS A 124 -7.67 15.15 10.36
N ASN A 125 -8.52 14.33 9.77
CA ASN A 125 -8.67 12.91 10.12
C ASN A 125 -8.07 11.97 9.07
N GLY A 126 -7.25 12.48 8.19
CA GLY A 126 -6.44 11.75 7.24
C GLY A 126 -5.17 12.51 6.87
N ILE A 127 -4.10 11.77 6.56
CA ILE A 127 -2.90 12.30 5.93
C ILE A 127 -2.66 11.60 4.61
N TRP A 128 -2.18 12.35 3.64
CA TRP A 128 -1.72 11.84 2.36
C TRP A 128 -0.22 12.11 2.26
N LEU A 129 0.57 11.06 2.33
CA LEU A 129 2.02 11.15 2.17
C LEU A 129 2.38 11.16 0.69
N MET A 130 3.06 12.18 0.23
CA MET A 130 3.81 12.13 -1.02
C MET A 130 4.77 10.93 -0.98
N PRO A 131 5.33 10.47 -2.12
CA PRO A 131 6.11 9.23 -2.15
C PRO A 131 7.20 9.19 -1.08
N VAL A 132 7.30 8.06 -0.38
CA VAL A 132 8.27 7.84 0.73
C VAL A 132 9.28 6.73 0.42
N MET A 133 9.19 6.13 -0.78
CA MET A 133 10.08 5.08 -1.23
C MET A 133 11.43 5.63 -1.68
N PRO A 134 12.50 4.80 -1.67
CA PRO A 134 13.81 5.17 -2.21
C PRO A 134 13.73 5.71 -3.62
N SER A 135 14.39 6.84 -3.85
CA SER A 135 14.39 7.56 -5.12
C SER A 135 15.70 8.29 -5.33
N THR A 136 15.99 8.64 -6.58
CA THR A 136 17.16 9.45 -6.93
C THR A 136 16.91 10.96 -6.88
N THR A 137 15.66 11.36 -6.64
CA THR A 137 15.25 12.77 -6.61
C THR A 137 14.57 13.14 -5.29
N TYR A 138 14.64 14.42 -4.92
CA TYR A 138 14.04 14.92 -3.68
C TYR A 138 12.53 14.76 -3.60
N HIS A 139 11.84 14.77 -4.74
CA HIS A 139 10.38 14.61 -4.80
C HIS A 139 9.90 13.16 -4.75
N LYS A 140 10.81 12.19 -4.85
CA LYS A 140 10.59 10.74 -4.71
C LYS A 140 9.65 10.09 -5.76
N TYR A 141 9.31 10.77 -6.86
CA TYR A 141 8.45 10.19 -7.92
C TYR A 141 9.19 9.25 -8.89
N ASP A 142 10.50 9.11 -8.80
CA ASP A 142 11.30 8.15 -9.57
C ASP A 142 11.80 7.00 -8.68
N VAL A 143 10.85 6.15 -8.28
CA VAL A 143 11.06 5.07 -7.31
C VAL A 143 12.08 4.05 -7.81
N THR A 144 13.06 3.74 -6.97
CA THR A 144 14.08 2.72 -7.21
C THR A 144 13.80 1.40 -6.48
N ASP A 145 13.00 1.44 -5.40
CA ASP A 145 12.58 0.27 -4.63
C ASP A 145 11.20 0.53 -4.01
N TYR A 146 10.19 -0.27 -4.38
CA TYR A 146 8.83 -0.15 -3.86
C TYR A 146 8.61 -0.85 -2.52
N GLU A 147 9.59 -1.60 -2.03
CA GLU A 147 9.46 -2.41 -0.81
C GLU A 147 10.18 -1.78 0.40
N ALA A 148 10.74 -0.59 0.25
CA ALA A 148 11.52 0.09 1.27
C ALA A 148 11.03 1.52 1.53
N ILE A 149 11.41 2.07 2.67
CA ILE A 149 11.35 3.51 2.98
C ILE A 149 12.69 4.12 2.58
N ASP A 150 12.65 5.32 2.00
CA ASP A 150 13.87 6.06 1.67
C ASP A 150 14.69 6.31 2.94
N PRO A 151 15.99 5.97 2.94
CA PRO A 151 16.87 6.18 4.10
C PRO A 151 16.94 7.63 4.58
N GLU A 152 16.71 8.63 3.70
CA GLU A 152 16.61 10.03 4.10
C GLU A 152 15.38 10.32 4.98
N TYR A 153 14.34 9.49 4.88
CA TYR A 153 13.09 9.66 5.66
C TYR A 153 13.04 8.76 6.89
N GLY A 154 13.95 7.80 7.03
CA GLY A 154 14.03 6.88 8.14
C GLY A 154 13.89 5.42 7.73
N THR A 155 13.27 4.63 8.58
CA THR A 155 13.17 3.18 8.48
C THR A 155 11.72 2.70 8.32
N MET A 156 11.53 1.43 7.97
CA MET A 156 10.21 0.79 8.01
C MET A 156 9.60 0.77 9.42
N ASP A 157 10.43 0.74 10.46
CA ASP A 157 9.96 0.79 11.84
C ASP A 157 9.44 2.21 12.18
N ASP A 158 10.10 3.26 11.69
CA ASP A 158 9.62 4.64 11.82
C ASP A 158 8.28 4.83 11.09
N PHE A 159 8.16 4.30 9.87
CA PHE A 159 6.90 4.31 9.12
C PHE A 159 5.78 3.55 9.87
N THR A 160 6.09 2.39 10.44
CA THR A 160 5.11 1.63 11.23
C THR A 160 4.68 2.42 12.46
N THR A 161 5.63 3.09 13.13
CA THR A 161 5.36 3.95 14.29
C THR A 161 4.45 5.12 13.92
N LEU A 162 4.73 5.79 12.79
CA LEU A 162 3.88 6.87 12.28
C LEU A 162 2.44 6.39 12.05
N VAL A 163 2.25 5.25 11.38
CA VAL A 163 0.93 4.69 11.12
C VAL A 163 0.19 4.35 12.42
N ASP A 164 0.88 3.73 13.38
CA ASP A 164 0.30 3.39 14.68
C ASP A 164 -0.09 4.65 15.47
N GLU A 165 0.71 5.72 15.44
CA GLU A 165 0.40 7.00 16.09
C GLU A 165 -0.73 7.76 15.39
N CYS A 166 -0.80 7.70 14.05
CA CYS A 166 -1.93 8.23 13.29
C CYS A 166 -3.24 7.53 13.68
N HIS A 167 -3.24 6.20 13.70
CA HIS A 167 -4.44 5.43 14.04
C HIS A 167 -4.93 5.69 15.47
N LYS A 168 -4.04 5.90 16.44
CA LYS A 168 -4.42 6.29 17.82
C LYS A 168 -5.18 7.61 17.86
N ARG A 169 -4.91 8.51 16.94
CA ARG A 169 -5.55 9.83 16.79
C ARG A 169 -6.77 9.83 15.85
N GLY A 170 -7.13 8.67 15.30
CA GLY A 170 -8.21 8.56 14.30
C GLY A 170 -7.82 9.09 12.91
N ILE A 171 -6.53 9.24 12.64
CA ILE A 171 -5.99 9.71 11.36
C ILE A 171 -5.76 8.49 10.44
N ASN A 172 -6.37 8.49 9.26
CA ASN A 172 -6.05 7.52 8.20
C ASN A 172 -4.81 7.95 7.42
N VAL A 173 -4.01 6.98 6.98
CA VAL A 173 -2.80 7.23 6.20
C VAL A 173 -2.98 6.74 4.76
N ILE A 174 -2.84 7.63 3.80
CA ILE A 174 -2.74 7.34 2.36
C ILE A 174 -1.29 7.57 1.94
N ILE A 175 -0.75 6.66 1.14
CA ILE A 175 0.57 6.79 0.52
C ILE A 175 0.38 7.05 -0.98
N ASP A 176 1.08 8.05 -1.51
CA ASP A 176 1.20 8.22 -2.95
C ASP A 176 2.02 7.06 -3.54
N PHE A 177 1.36 6.25 -4.37
CA PHE A 177 1.95 5.07 -4.96
C PHE A 177 2.17 5.26 -6.47
N VAL A 178 3.42 5.42 -6.87
CA VAL A 178 3.84 5.74 -8.25
C VAL A 178 3.75 4.50 -9.13
N MET A 179 2.59 4.20 -9.69
CA MET A 179 2.36 3.01 -10.55
C MET A 179 2.63 3.26 -12.04
N ASN A 180 2.70 4.52 -12.48
CA ASN A 180 2.81 4.85 -13.90
C ASN A 180 4.18 4.51 -14.49
N HIS A 181 5.23 4.60 -13.71
CA HIS A 181 6.62 4.39 -14.12
C HIS A 181 7.49 4.03 -12.92
N THR A 182 8.69 3.55 -13.20
CA THR A 182 9.77 3.40 -12.22
C THR A 182 10.90 4.38 -12.53
N SER A 183 11.86 4.52 -11.61
CA SER A 183 13.16 5.13 -11.92
C SER A 183 13.84 4.35 -13.05
N SER A 184 14.61 5.06 -13.86
CA SER A 184 15.55 4.41 -14.79
C SER A 184 16.63 3.58 -14.10
N GLN A 185 16.81 3.76 -12.79
CA GLN A 185 17.72 2.97 -11.97
C GLN A 185 17.06 1.77 -11.28
N HIS A 186 15.74 1.64 -11.38
CA HIS A 186 15.02 0.49 -10.85
C HIS A 186 15.43 -0.79 -11.59
N GLU A 187 15.56 -1.90 -10.86
CA GLU A 187 15.97 -3.20 -11.42
C GLU A 187 15.09 -3.63 -12.60
N TRP A 188 13.81 -3.42 -12.53
CA TRP A 188 12.87 -3.75 -13.63
C TRP A 188 13.19 -3.00 -14.91
N PHE A 189 13.47 -1.68 -14.81
CA PHE A 189 13.84 -0.87 -15.94
C PHE A 189 15.19 -1.32 -16.53
N GLN A 190 16.19 -1.52 -15.67
CA GLN A 190 17.53 -1.94 -16.08
C GLN A 190 17.52 -3.31 -16.77
N THR A 191 16.76 -4.27 -16.24
CA THR A 191 16.61 -5.60 -16.85
C THR A 191 15.94 -5.51 -18.21
N ALA A 192 14.83 -4.76 -18.34
CA ALA A 192 14.15 -4.56 -19.61
C ALA A 192 15.04 -3.86 -20.64
N TYR A 193 15.78 -2.84 -20.22
CA TYR A 193 16.71 -2.11 -21.08
C TYR A 193 17.85 -3.00 -21.61
N GLN A 194 18.47 -3.81 -20.76
CA GLN A 194 19.52 -4.77 -21.15
C GLN A 194 18.99 -5.81 -22.16
N TYR A 195 17.77 -6.32 -21.94
CA TYR A 195 17.14 -7.25 -22.89
C TYR A 195 16.93 -6.64 -24.27
N LEU A 196 16.58 -5.36 -24.35
CA LEU A 196 16.40 -4.66 -25.65
C LEU A 196 17.72 -4.35 -26.36
N GLN A 197 18.86 -4.41 -25.67
CA GLN A 197 20.20 -4.17 -26.23
C GLN A 197 20.87 -5.47 -26.71
N SER A 198 20.39 -6.63 -26.31
CA SER A 198 20.94 -7.95 -26.67
C SER A 198 20.35 -8.48 -27.99
#